data_37f30276bc32bb195fcb539c734d8bdf
#
_entry.id   37f30276bc32bb195fcb539c734d8bdf
#
_cell.length_a   1.000
_cell.length_b   1.000
_cell.length_c   1.000
_cell.angle_alpha   90.00
_cell.angle_beta   90.00
_cell.angle_gamma   90.00
#
_symmetry.space_group_name_H-M   'P 1'
#
loop_
_entity.id
_entity.type
_entity.pdbx_description
1 polymer ?
#
loop_
_entity_poly.entity_id
_entity_poly.type
_entity_poly.pdbx_seq_one_letter_code
_entity_poly.pdbx_strand_id
1 'polypeptide(L)'
;MTHVLDLINFLKNREIYVGAAFKRVNFLRQDQEAKILEKLAGIPCCQYDDLEELKRFTAEHKFTLIHAHSHATFRSAAETAEHFKLPLIVTLHSVYAWNLAFGGPLRQANRIIAVGRAQAEAASRYQDKITIIENGIDLTRFVSDFNLLDQAPADGKINVLWYGRVDGPLARGIRKLDRSAAQLLPAVQIRALGSAGYPIRNIPQLGWTDDPVPYLQKSHITLATSRALREAMACGSVGILIGKGYGGVITEEYFNQDYPVLDAFPQYRLPRVSIDQINNDLMQLIKGDLSELRRQARAIAEQYFDLNLMGEKILAIYQEIAG
;
A
#
# COMPACT_ATOMS: atom_id res chain seq x y z
N MET A 1 6.76 -1.18 -5.59
CA MET A 1 6.56 -1.94 -6.85
C MET A 1 5.08 -2.16 -7.15
N THR A 2 4.27 -2.76 -6.24
CA THR A 2 2.85 -3.11 -6.51
C THR A 2 2.03 -1.92 -7.02
N HIS A 3 2.11 -0.74 -6.38
CA HIS A 3 1.41 0.47 -6.85
C HIS A 3 1.72 0.84 -8.31
N VAL A 4 2.98 0.70 -8.75
CA VAL A 4 3.38 1.01 -10.13
C VAL A 4 2.77 -0.01 -11.10
N LEU A 5 2.77 -1.29 -10.75
CA LEU A 5 2.15 -2.35 -11.55
C LEU A 5 0.64 -2.15 -11.67
N ASP A 6 -0.02 -1.79 -10.56
CA ASP A 6 -1.46 -1.52 -10.54
C ASP A 6 -1.80 -0.33 -11.46
N LEU A 7 -1.01 0.76 -11.40
CA LEU A 7 -1.20 1.92 -12.27
C LEU A 7 -0.96 1.58 -13.75
N ILE A 8 0.08 0.81 -14.05
CA ILE A 8 0.37 0.36 -15.42
C ILE A 8 -0.81 -0.46 -15.98
N ASN A 9 -1.33 -1.41 -15.20
CA ASN A 9 -2.48 -2.21 -15.60
C ASN A 9 -3.73 -1.35 -15.81
N PHE A 10 -3.98 -0.37 -14.94
CA PHE A 10 -5.07 0.58 -15.12
C PHE A 10 -4.94 1.36 -16.43
N LEU A 11 -3.76 1.91 -16.74
CA LEU A 11 -3.50 2.66 -17.97
C LEU A 11 -3.64 1.79 -19.21
N LYS A 12 -3.11 0.56 -19.18
CA LYS A 12 -3.25 -0.41 -20.26
C LYS A 12 -4.72 -0.74 -20.54
N ASN A 13 -5.53 -0.94 -19.53
CA ASN A 13 -6.97 -1.20 -19.67
C ASN A 13 -7.75 0.00 -20.24
N ARG A 14 -7.15 1.20 -20.24
CA ARG A 14 -7.67 2.42 -20.88
C ARG A 14 -7.02 2.70 -22.24
N GLU A 15 -6.31 1.71 -22.83
CA GLU A 15 -5.63 1.82 -24.11
C GLU A 15 -4.57 2.92 -24.16
N ILE A 16 -4.05 3.32 -23.00
CA ILE A 16 -2.98 4.32 -22.91
C ILE A 16 -1.64 3.61 -23.09
N TYR A 17 -0.86 4.10 -24.05
CA TYR A 17 0.49 3.58 -24.29
C TYR A 17 1.42 3.91 -23.11
N VAL A 18 1.91 2.88 -22.46
CA VAL A 18 2.76 2.99 -21.26
C VAL A 18 4.02 2.16 -21.41
N GLY A 19 5.14 2.68 -20.94
CA GLY A 19 6.41 1.97 -20.80
C GLY A 19 6.90 2.01 -19.37
N ALA A 20 7.75 1.08 -18.99
CA ALA A 20 8.33 0.99 -17.65
C ALA A 20 9.85 0.98 -17.71
N ALA A 21 10.50 1.92 -17.01
CA ALA A 21 11.94 1.96 -16.87
C ALA A 21 12.38 1.69 -15.42
N PHE A 22 13.30 0.78 -15.21
CA PHE A 22 13.81 0.38 -13.90
C PHE A 22 15.30 0.62 -13.82
N LYS A 23 15.73 1.38 -12.81
CA LYS A 23 17.15 1.47 -12.49
C LYS A 23 17.61 0.15 -11.89
N ARG A 24 18.68 -0.44 -12.44
CA ARG A 24 19.28 -1.63 -11.85
C ARG A 24 19.81 -1.32 -10.45
N VAL A 25 19.52 -2.22 -9.53
CA VAL A 25 19.95 -2.13 -8.13
C VAL A 25 20.47 -3.50 -7.70
N ASN A 26 21.70 -3.54 -7.23
CA ASN A 26 22.43 -4.77 -6.93
C ASN A 26 21.84 -5.64 -5.79
N PHE A 27 20.73 -5.21 -5.19
CA PHE A 27 20.10 -5.95 -4.09
C PHE A 27 18.80 -6.66 -4.46
N LEU A 28 18.31 -6.54 -5.71
CA LEU A 28 17.21 -7.38 -6.18
C LEU A 28 17.76 -8.77 -6.53
N ARG A 29 17.11 -9.79 -6.02
CA ARG A 29 17.41 -11.17 -6.41
C ARG A 29 16.90 -11.41 -7.81
N GLN A 30 17.60 -12.22 -8.60
CA GLN A 30 17.24 -12.54 -9.99
C GLN A 30 15.81 -13.11 -10.13
N ASP A 31 15.35 -13.90 -9.15
CA ASP A 31 14.00 -14.44 -9.13
C ASP A 31 12.92 -13.36 -8.93
N GLN A 32 13.21 -12.29 -8.20
CA GLN A 32 12.31 -11.15 -8.01
C GLN A 32 12.22 -10.27 -9.27
N GLU A 33 13.34 -10.09 -9.95
CA GLU A 33 13.42 -9.36 -11.21
C GLU A 33 12.63 -10.06 -12.30
N ALA A 34 12.82 -11.38 -12.48
CA ALA A 34 12.07 -12.18 -13.43
C ALA A 34 10.55 -12.10 -13.22
N LYS A 35 10.09 -12.19 -11.98
CA LYS A 35 8.67 -12.04 -11.63
C LYS A 35 8.10 -10.65 -11.95
N ILE A 36 8.91 -9.59 -11.84
CA ILE A 36 8.49 -8.24 -12.20
C ILE A 36 8.33 -8.13 -13.73
N LEU A 37 9.29 -8.62 -14.48
CA LEU A 37 9.25 -8.59 -15.94
C LEU A 37 8.10 -9.45 -16.50
N GLU A 38 7.82 -10.60 -15.89
CA GLU A 38 6.64 -11.43 -16.23
C GLU A 38 5.33 -10.64 -16.08
N LYS A 39 5.18 -9.88 -14.98
CA LYS A 39 3.99 -9.03 -14.74
C LYS A 39 3.87 -7.85 -15.71
N LEU A 40 4.94 -7.51 -16.40
CA LEU A 40 5.01 -6.45 -17.40
C LEU A 40 5.00 -6.99 -18.84
N ALA A 41 4.65 -8.26 -19.03
CA ALA A 41 4.59 -8.85 -20.35
C ALA A 41 3.69 -8.02 -21.31
N GLY A 42 4.22 -7.71 -22.49
CA GLY A 42 3.54 -6.90 -23.50
C GLY A 42 3.58 -5.38 -23.23
N ILE A 43 4.41 -4.93 -22.29
CA ILE A 43 4.67 -3.51 -22.03
C ILE A 43 6.15 -3.22 -22.36
N PRO A 44 6.46 -2.18 -23.12
CA PRO A 44 7.85 -1.75 -23.33
C PRO A 44 8.58 -1.57 -21.99
N CYS A 45 9.68 -2.26 -21.79
CA CYS A 45 10.43 -2.21 -20.54
C CYS A 45 11.92 -1.94 -20.81
N CYS A 46 12.51 -1.08 -20.00
CA CYS A 46 13.94 -0.81 -19.97
C CYS A 46 14.50 -1.01 -18.57
N GLN A 47 15.59 -1.76 -18.47
CA GLN A 47 16.43 -1.77 -17.29
C GLN A 47 17.69 -0.98 -17.60
N TYR A 48 17.97 0.07 -16.83
CA TYR A 48 19.06 0.99 -17.10
C TYR A 48 20.02 1.12 -15.92
N ASP A 49 21.30 1.27 -16.26
CA ASP A 49 22.38 1.61 -15.33
C ASP A 49 22.77 3.08 -15.46
N ASP A 50 22.75 3.59 -16.68
CA ASP A 50 23.12 4.96 -17.00
C ASP A 50 21.96 5.75 -17.64
N LEU A 51 22.19 7.06 -17.77
CA LEU A 51 21.19 7.99 -18.28
C LEU A 51 20.95 7.83 -19.79
N GLU A 52 21.96 7.42 -20.56
CA GLU A 52 21.86 7.31 -22.01
C GLU A 52 20.98 6.13 -22.43
N GLU A 53 20.98 5.04 -21.66
CA GLU A 53 20.03 3.92 -21.85
C GLU A 53 18.59 4.38 -21.65
N LEU A 54 18.33 5.18 -20.59
CA LEU A 54 16.99 5.72 -20.32
C LEU A 54 16.55 6.71 -21.40
N LYS A 55 17.45 7.57 -21.87
CA LYS A 55 17.15 8.51 -22.97
C LYS A 55 16.85 7.77 -24.28
N ARG A 56 17.63 6.75 -24.62
CA ARG A 56 17.41 5.92 -25.81
C ARG A 56 16.02 5.28 -25.78
N PHE A 57 15.67 4.66 -24.67
CA PHE A 57 14.34 4.08 -24.46
C PHE A 57 13.24 5.12 -24.60
N THR A 58 13.41 6.31 -24.01
CA THR A 58 12.43 7.40 -24.10
C THR A 58 12.26 7.88 -25.55
N ALA A 59 13.33 8.04 -26.31
CA ALA A 59 13.29 8.46 -27.70
C ALA A 59 12.64 7.41 -28.63
N GLU A 60 12.99 6.13 -28.44
CA GLU A 60 12.49 5.01 -29.24
C GLU A 60 10.96 4.91 -29.16
N HIS A 61 10.40 5.06 -27.96
CA HIS A 61 8.98 4.89 -27.72
C HIS A 61 8.17 6.19 -27.78
N LYS A 62 8.82 7.35 -27.98
CA LYS A 62 8.17 8.66 -28.15
C LYS A 62 7.18 9.00 -27.04
N PHE A 63 7.55 8.73 -25.79
CA PHE A 63 6.69 9.06 -24.66
C PHE A 63 6.44 10.56 -24.56
N THR A 64 5.25 10.95 -24.08
CA THR A 64 4.80 12.35 -23.97
C THR A 64 4.91 12.91 -22.56
N LEU A 65 5.13 12.06 -21.55
CA LEU A 65 5.39 12.46 -20.18
C LEU A 65 6.24 11.41 -19.44
N ILE A 66 6.86 11.81 -18.34
CA ILE A 66 7.61 10.92 -17.45
C ILE A 66 6.99 10.99 -16.06
N HIS A 67 6.73 9.81 -15.47
CA HIS A 67 6.26 9.68 -14.09
C HIS A 67 7.24 8.85 -13.24
N ALA A 68 7.91 9.49 -12.29
CA ALA A 68 8.91 8.86 -11.43
C ALA A 68 8.30 8.45 -10.08
N HIS A 69 8.50 7.19 -9.69
CA HIS A 69 7.91 6.59 -8.47
C HIS A 69 8.93 6.26 -7.36
N SER A 70 10.22 6.30 -7.64
CA SER A 70 11.25 5.98 -6.65
C SER A 70 12.24 7.13 -6.54
N HIS A 71 12.59 7.50 -5.32
CA HIS A 71 13.61 8.52 -5.09
C HIS A 71 14.96 8.18 -5.76
N ALA A 72 15.27 6.89 -5.94
CA ALA A 72 16.46 6.44 -6.67
C ALA A 72 16.45 6.82 -8.16
N THR A 73 15.27 7.09 -8.74
CA THR A 73 15.09 7.43 -10.15
C THR A 73 14.75 8.91 -10.39
N PHE A 74 14.51 9.71 -9.35
CA PHE A 74 14.06 11.10 -9.52
C PHE A 74 15.05 11.96 -10.33
N ARG A 75 16.36 11.79 -10.10
CA ARG A 75 17.37 12.57 -10.84
C ARG A 75 17.41 12.17 -12.31
N SER A 76 17.53 10.88 -12.61
CA SER A 76 17.56 10.40 -14.01
C SER A 76 16.28 10.74 -14.76
N ALA A 77 15.12 10.64 -14.10
CA ALA A 77 13.84 11.05 -14.67
C ALA A 77 13.79 12.57 -14.98
N ALA A 78 14.28 13.41 -14.06
CA ALA A 78 14.35 14.86 -14.24
C ALA A 78 15.28 15.24 -15.41
N GLU A 79 16.49 14.68 -15.46
CA GLU A 79 17.46 14.93 -16.54
C GLU A 79 16.94 14.45 -17.90
N THR A 80 16.22 13.32 -17.95
CA THR A 80 15.58 12.83 -19.18
C THR A 80 14.42 13.73 -19.61
N ALA A 81 13.58 14.16 -18.67
CA ALA A 81 12.46 15.07 -18.93
C ALA A 81 12.95 16.42 -19.47
N GLU A 82 14.02 16.96 -18.90
CA GLU A 82 14.66 18.20 -19.38
C GLU A 82 15.22 18.04 -20.80
N HIS A 83 15.93 16.94 -21.07
CA HIS A 83 16.53 16.67 -22.38
C HIS A 83 15.48 16.62 -23.50
N PHE A 84 14.36 15.97 -23.27
CA PHE A 84 13.29 15.83 -24.25
C PHE A 84 12.19 16.89 -24.13
N LYS A 85 12.30 17.81 -23.18
CA LYS A 85 11.28 18.84 -22.86
C LYS A 85 9.91 18.20 -22.55
N LEU A 86 9.93 17.07 -21.83
CA LEU A 86 8.73 16.36 -21.44
C LEU A 86 8.25 16.80 -20.05
N PRO A 87 6.93 16.80 -19.79
CA PRO A 87 6.40 16.95 -18.45
C PRO A 87 6.93 15.87 -17.51
N LEU A 88 7.21 16.25 -16.27
CA LEU A 88 7.64 15.36 -15.20
C LEU A 88 6.63 15.33 -14.06
N ILE A 89 6.21 14.13 -13.67
CA ILE A 89 5.46 13.86 -12.45
C ILE A 89 6.34 13.05 -11.50
N VAL A 90 6.23 13.32 -10.21
CA VAL A 90 6.95 12.60 -9.16
C VAL A 90 5.96 12.11 -8.11
N THR A 91 5.99 10.81 -7.78
CA THR A 91 5.22 10.27 -6.66
C THR A 91 6.09 10.03 -5.42
N LEU A 92 5.67 10.59 -4.30
CA LEU A 92 6.31 10.46 -3.00
C LEU A 92 5.68 9.30 -2.22
N HIS A 93 6.36 8.15 -2.17
CA HIS A 93 5.90 6.96 -1.44
C HIS A 93 6.41 6.90 0.01
N SER A 94 7.34 7.76 0.38
CA SER A 94 8.01 7.75 1.68
C SER A 94 8.12 9.16 2.24
N VAL A 95 8.45 9.28 3.51
CA VAL A 95 8.76 10.55 4.17
C VAL A 95 10.27 10.69 4.25
N TYR A 96 10.82 11.69 3.56
CA TYR A 96 12.23 12.05 3.55
C TYR A 96 12.43 13.55 3.75
N ALA A 97 13.66 13.96 3.99
CA ALA A 97 14.06 15.37 3.88
C ALA A 97 14.15 15.78 2.39
N TRP A 98 13.00 15.80 1.71
CA TRP A 98 12.88 15.94 0.27
C TRP A 98 13.62 17.16 -0.29
N ASN A 99 13.52 18.29 0.41
CA ASN A 99 14.14 19.54 -0.01
C ASN A 99 15.67 19.47 -0.07
N LEU A 100 16.28 18.69 0.82
CA LEU A 100 17.74 18.55 0.89
C LEU A 100 18.25 17.55 -0.14
N ALA A 101 17.61 16.38 -0.22
CA ALA A 101 18.11 15.28 -1.05
C ALA A 101 17.68 15.38 -2.52
N PHE A 102 16.49 15.92 -2.80
CA PHE A 102 15.85 15.88 -4.12
C PHE A 102 15.25 17.22 -4.56
N GLY A 103 15.73 18.33 -4.00
CA GLY A 103 15.22 19.67 -4.30
C GLY A 103 15.24 20.06 -5.78
N GLY A 104 16.23 19.59 -6.56
CA GLY A 104 16.30 19.77 -8.01
C GLY A 104 15.13 19.13 -8.75
N PRO A 105 15.01 17.79 -8.72
CA PRO A 105 13.91 17.08 -9.36
C PRO A 105 12.51 17.55 -8.94
N LEU A 106 12.31 17.88 -7.65
CA LEU A 106 11.01 18.35 -7.19
C LEU A 106 10.67 19.77 -7.70
N ARG A 107 11.66 20.65 -7.83
CA ARG A 107 11.42 21.98 -8.47
C ARG A 107 11.06 21.84 -9.95
N GLN A 108 11.68 20.89 -10.65
CA GLN A 108 11.45 20.64 -12.07
C GLN A 108 10.10 19.95 -12.33
N ALA A 109 9.61 19.13 -11.39
CA ALA A 109 8.34 18.43 -11.54
C ALA A 109 7.18 19.40 -11.82
N ASN A 110 6.34 19.09 -12.81
CA ASN A 110 5.11 19.79 -13.11
C ASN A 110 4.04 19.53 -12.04
N ARG A 111 3.96 18.29 -11.57
CA ARG A 111 3.09 17.86 -10.48
C ARG A 111 3.82 16.87 -9.56
N ILE A 112 3.45 16.90 -8.29
CA ILE A 112 3.94 15.97 -7.27
C ILE A 112 2.73 15.25 -6.68
N ILE A 113 2.73 13.94 -6.72
CA ILE A 113 1.70 13.12 -6.10
C ILE A 113 2.25 12.64 -4.75
N ALA A 114 1.56 12.93 -3.67
CA ALA A 114 1.86 12.39 -2.35
C ALA A 114 0.86 11.27 -2.04
N VAL A 115 1.36 10.08 -1.65
CA VAL A 115 0.47 8.94 -1.34
C VAL A 115 -0.21 9.07 0.03
N GLY A 116 -0.06 10.20 0.71
CA GLY A 116 -0.69 10.53 1.97
C GLY A 116 -0.21 11.87 2.51
N ARG A 117 -0.87 12.33 3.58
CA ARG A 117 -0.61 13.65 4.17
C ARG A 117 0.83 13.82 4.68
N ALA A 118 1.38 12.80 5.34
CA ALA A 118 2.74 12.89 5.87
C ALA A 118 3.79 13.07 4.76
N GLN A 119 3.57 12.48 3.58
CA GLN A 119 4.41 12.65 2.41
C GLN A 119 4.26 14.08 1.86
N ALA A 120 3.04 14.61 1.81
CA ALA A 120 2.77 15.98 1.39
C ALA A 120 3.41 17.01 2.35
N GLU A 121 3.24 16.85 3.65
CA GLU A 121 3.83 17.71 4.68
C GLU A 121 5.36 17.70 4.62
N ALA A 122 5.98 16.54 4.38
CA ALA A 122 7.43 16.42 4.22
C ALA A 122 7.98 17.17 3.00
N ALA A 123 7.14 17.45 2.01
CA ALA A 123 7.44 18.19 0.80
C ALA A 123 6.71 19.55 0.73
N SER A 124 6.28 20.11 1.86
CA SER A 124 5.44 21.32 1.97
C SER A 124 5.99 22.56 1.24
N ARG A 125 7.31 22.63 1.00
CA ARG A 125 7.92 23.68 0.16
C ARG A 125 7.36 23.71 -1.27
N TYR A 126 6.76 22.61 -1.75
CA TYR A 126 6.20 22.45 -3.10
C TYR A 126 4.68 22.27 -3.07
N GLN A 127 4.01 22.77 -2.02
CA GLN A 127 2.58 22.56 -1.78
C GLN A 127 1.68 22.97 -2.96
N ASP A 128 2.09 23.97 -3.72
CA ASP A 128 1.43 24.46 -4.95
C ASP A 128 1.36 23.42 -6.08
N LYS A 129 2.26 22.41 -6.04
CA LYS A 129 2.35 21.34 -7.03
C LYS A 129 1.87 19.98 -6.49
N ILE A 130 1.53 19.88 -5.19
CA ILE A 130 1.20 18.62 -4.54
C ILE A 130 -0.28 18.33 -4.65
N THR A 131 -0.59 17.10 -5.10
CA THR A 131 -1.90 16.48 -4.99
C THR A 131 -1.78 15.22 -4.15
N ILE A 132 -2.65 15.03 -3.16
CA ILE A 132 -2.69 13.81 -2.37
C ILE A 132 -3.58 12.80 -3.09
N ILE A 133 -2.99 11.67 -3.49
CA ILE A 133 -3.69 10.54 -4.10
C ILE A 133 -3.22 9.27 -3.39
N GLU A 134 -4.08 8.71 -2.56
CA GLU A 134 -3.76 7.50 -1.81
C GLU A 134 -3.71 6.25 -2.72
N ASN A 135 -2.98 5.22 -2.26
CA ASN A 135 -2.84 3.98 -3.01
C ASN A 135 -4.18 3.24 -3.10
N GLY A 136 -4.57 2.90 -4.31
CA GLY A 136 -5.72 2.05 -4.59
C GLY A 136 -5.41 0.55 -4.45
N ILE A 137 -6.47 -0.25 -4.38
CA ILE A 137 -6.45 -1.71 -4.32
C ILE A 137 -7.27 -2.25 -5.50
N ASP A 138 -6.75 -3.26 -6.17
CA ASP A 138 -7.48 -3.98 -7.21
C ASP A 138 -8.60 -4.82 -6.57
N LEU A 139 -9.82 -4.28 -6.61
CA LEU A 139 -11.00 -4.92 -6.03
C LEU A 139 -11.50 -6.13 -6.82
N THR A 140 -10.99 -6.37 -8.02
CA THR A 140 -11.27 -7.59 -8.80
C THR A 140 -10.39 -8.75 -8.35
N ARG A 141 -9.19 -8.46 -7.85
CA ARG A 141 -8.29 -9.43 -7.23
C ARG A 141 -8.62 -9.64 -5.75
N PHE A 142 -8.77 -8.56 -5.00
CA PHE A 142 -9.09 -8.60 -3.57
C PHE A 142 -10.60 -8.59 -3.40
N VAL A 143 -11.20 -9.76 -3.57
CA VAL A 143 -12.66 -9.95 -3.48
C VAL A 143 -13.04 -10.65 -2.18
N SER A 144 -14.17 -10.25 -1.63
CA SER A 144 -14.76 -10.89 -0.46
C SER A 144 -15.50 -12.19 -0.88
N ASP A 145 -15.34 -13.23 -0.09
CA ASP A 145 -16.17 -14.44 -0.17
C ASP A 145 -16.97 -14.57 1.14
N PHE A 146 -18.14 -13.96 1.16
CA PHE A 146 -19.01 -13.97 2.34
C PHE A 146 -19.51 -15.38 2.68
N ASN A 147 -19.61 -16.30 1.72
CA ASN A 147 -20.01 -17.69 2.00
C ASN A 147 -18.95 -18.43 2.84
N LEU A 148 -17.67 -18.17 2.59
CA LEU A 148 -16.58 -18.72 3.42
C LEU A 148 -16.55 -18.11 4.81
N LEU A 149 -17.05 -16.91 4.95
CA LEU A 149 -16.90 -16.10 6.14
C LEU A 149 -18.10 -16.23 7.08
N ASP A 150 -19.27 -16.57 6.57
CA ASP A 150 -20.46 -16.89 7.36
C ASP A 150 -20.43 -18.34 7.89
N GLN A 151 -19.50 -19.16 7.38
CA GLN A 151 -19.22 -20.47 7.98
C GLN A 151 -18.43 -20.25 9.28
N ALA A 152 -19.08 -20.53 10.40
CA ALA A 152 -18.37 -20.59 11.68
C ALA A 152 -17.16 -21.53 11.54
N PRO A 153 -15.96 -21.14 12.02
CA PRO A 153 -14.81 -22.05 12.04
C PRO A 153 -15.23 -23.37 12.71
N ALA A 154 -14.72 -24.48 12.20
CA ALA A 154 -15.09 -25.82 12.71
C ALA A 154 -14.85 -26.00 14.22
N ASP A 155 -13.97 -25.19 14.81
CA ASP A 155 -13.66 -25.13 16.25
C ASP A 155 -14.40 -24.00 16.99
N GLY A 156 -15.30 -23.27 16.31
CA GLY A 156 -16.07 -22.15 16.88
C GLY A 156 -15.25 -20.90 17.19
N LYS A 157 -13.96 -20.84 16.77
CA LYS A 157 -13.08 -19.70 17.03
C LYS A 157 -13.12 -18.70 15.89
N ILE A 158 -12.92 -17.44 16.23
CA ILE A 158 -12.81 -16.36 15.24
C ILE A 158 -11.39 -16.30 14.67
N ASN A 159 -11.28 -16.30 13.34
CA ASN A 159 -10.00 -16.15 12.66
C ASN A 159 -9.52 -14.71 12.70
N VAL A 160 -8.37 -14.49 13.34
CA VAL A 160 -7.68 -13.20 13.45
C VAL A 160 -6.35 -13.30 12.74
N LEU A 161 -6.05 -12.35 11.85
CA LEU A 161 -4.81 -12.34 11.06
C LEU A 161 -4.02 -11.07 11.36
N TRP A 162 -2.73 -11.24 11.67
CA TRP A 162 -1.75 -10.18 11.42
C TRP A 162 -1.31 -10.29 9.97
N TYR A 163 -1.43 -9.20 9.22
CA TYR A 163 -1.00 -9.18 7.83
C TYR A 163 0.00 -8.06 7.56
N GLY A 164 1.23 -8.43 7.19
CA GLY A 164 2.30 -7.50 6.84
C GLY A 164 3.66 -7.88 7.43
N ARG A 165 4.63 -6.99 7.29
CA ARG A 165 5.98 -7.21 7.81
C ARG A 165 6.03 -7.23 9.34
N VAL A 166 6.89 -8.09 9.86
CA VAL A 166 7.13 -8.25 11.31
C VAL A 166 8.53 -7.70 11.66
N ASP A 167 8.87 -6.52 11.14
CA ASP A 167 10.19 -5.92 11.30
C ASP A 167 10.12 -4.43 11.65
N GLY A 168 11.27 -3.85 11.98
CA GLY A 168 11.42 -2.43 12.21
C GLY A 168 10.39 -1.84 13.19
N PRO A 169 9.88 -0.63 12.92
CA PRO A 169 8.89 0.02 13.78
C PRO A 169 7.57 -0.74 13.91
N LEU A 170 7.18 -1.52 12.89
CA LEU A 170 5.94 -2.30 12.86
C LEU A 170 5.96 -3.47 13.84
N ALA A 171 7.15 -4.01 14.14
CA ALA A 171 7.33 -5.10 15.11
C ALA A 171 6.77 -4.77 16.50
N ARG A 172 6.57 -3.48 16.84
CA ARG A 172 5.96 -3.10 18.12
C ARG A 172 4.52 -3.60 18.21
N GLY A 173 3.74 -3.47 17.15
CA GLY A 173 2.34 -3.93 17.11
C GLY A 173 2.24 -5.43 17.27
N ILE A 174 2.95 -6.20 16.43
CA ILE A 174 2.88 -7.66 16.49
C ILE A 174 3.39 -8.23 17.82
N ARG A 175 4.42 -7.62 18.46
CA ARG A 175 4.88 -8.06 19.78
C ARG A 175 3.84 -7.84 20.88
N LYS A 176 3.06 -6.77 20.78
CA LYS A 176 1.97 -6.52 21.72
C LYS A 176 0.84 -7.50 21.48
N LEU A 177 0.47 -7.75 20.21
CA LEU A 177 -0.51 -8.77 19.83
C LEU A 177 -0.07 -10.17 20.29
N ASP A 178 1.21 -10.53 20.12
CA ASP A 178 1.75 -11.83 20.57
C ASP A 178 1.61 -12.06 22.08
N ARG A 179 1.80 -11.01 22.87
CA ARG A 179 1.55 -11.05 24.32
C ARG A 179 0.06 -11.12 24.66
N SER A 180 -0.77 -10.38 23.91
CA SER A 180 -2.22 -10.40 24.04
C SER A 180 -2.80 -11.77 23.67
N ALA A 181 -2.22 -12.44 22.68
CA ALA A 181 -2.69 -13.73 22.15
C ALA A 181 -2.87 -14.78 23.25
N ALA A 182 -1.98 -14.85 24.23
CA ALA A 182 -2.08 -15.81 25.34
C ALA A 182 -3.38 -15.69 26.15
N GLN A 183 -3.97 -14.50 26.21
CA GLN A 183 -5.25 -14.22 26.89
C GLN A 183 -6.46 -14.46 25.99
N LEU A 184 -6.30 -14.34 24.68
CA LEU A 184 -7.38 -14.39 23.69
C LEU A 184 -7.57 -15.78 23.06
N LEU A 185 -6.57 -16.67 23.13
CA LEU A 185 -6.56 -17.97 22.46
C LEU A 185 -7.80 -18.86 22.66
N PRO A 186 -8.52 -18.81 23.80
CA PRO A 186 -9.76 -19.57 23.92
C PRO A 186 -10.86 -19.18 22.92
N ALA A 187 -10.93 -17.90 22.56
CA ALA A 187 -12.00 -17.33 21.72
C ALA A 187 -11.58 -17.11 20.26
N VAL A 188 -10.27 -17.05 19.97
CA VAL A 188 -9.76 -16.69 18.65
C VAL A 188 -8.65 -17.62 18.17
N GLN A 189 -8.51 -17.75 16.86
CA GLN A 189 -7.35 -18.34 16.22
C GLN A 189 -6.53 -17.23 15.57
N ILE A 190 -5.41 -16.87 16.18
CA ILE A 190 -4.53 -15.79 15.68
C ILE A 190 -3.39 -16.40 14.86
N ARG A 191 -3.13 -15.84 13.67
CA ARG A 191 -2.01 -16.22 12.79
C ARG A 191 -1.31 -14.96 12.27
N ALA A 192 -0.05 -15.09 11.83
CA ALA A 192 0.71 -13.99 11.23
C ALA A 192 1.13 -14.35 9.80
N LEU A 193 0.71 -13.56 8.82
CA LEU A 193 1.08 -13.66 7.42
C LEU A 193 2.02 -12.51 7.04
N GLY A 194 3.25 -12.85 6.64
CA GLY A 194 4.27 -11.89 6.23
C GLY A 194 5.68 -12.34 6.59
N SER A 195 6.66 -11.52 6.23
CA SER A 195 8.06 -11.80 6.55
C SER A 195 8.36 -11.51 8.02
N ALA A 196 8.97 -12.46 8.70
CA ALA A 196 9.32 -12.35 10.10
C ALA A 196 10.78 -11.96 10.28
N GLY A 197 11.04 -10.70 10.61
CA GLY A 197 12.33 -10.26 11.14
C GLY A 197 12.45 -10.37 12.67
N TYR A 198 11.39 -10.88 13.33
CA TYR A 198 11.31 -10.96 14.78
C TYR A 198 10.67 -12.27 15.23
N PRO A 199 11.21 -12.94 16.29
CA PRO A 199 10.55 -14.09 16.88
C PRO A 199 9.27 -13.65 17.60
N ILE A 200 8.14 -14.26 17.23
CA ILE A 200 6.87 -14.27 17.97
C ILE A 200 6.64 -15.70 18.48
N ARG A 201 6.07 -15.83 19.68
CA ARG A 201 6.03 -17.11 20.41
C ARG A 201 4.65 -17.74 20.46
N ASN A 202 3.62 -16.92 20.58
CA ASN A 202 2.25 -17.35 20.80
C ASN A 202 1.42 -17.36 19.50
N ILE A 203 1.90 -16.71 18.43
CA ILE A 203 1.21 -16.59 17.16
C ILE A 203 1.95 -17.40 16.10
N PRO A 204 1.32 -18.45 15.50
CA PRO A 204 1.88 -19.17 14.37
C PRO A 204 2.18 -18.25 13.19
N GLN A 205 3.38 -18.38 12.64
CA GLN A 205 3.84 -17.62 11.48
C GLN A 205 3.63 -18.45 10.21
N LEU A 206 2.90 -17.89 9.25
CA LEU A 206 2.61 -18.51 7.95
C LEU A 206 3.67 -18.21 6.90
N GLY A 207 4.58 -17.25 7.20
CA GLY A 207 5.60 -16.80 6.26
C GLY A 207 5.08 -15.81 5.22
N TRP A 208 5.88 -15.60 4.17
CA TRP A 208 5.54 -14.75 3.04
C TRP A 208 4.81 -15.53 1.96
N THR A 209 3.83 -14.90 1.31
CA THR A 209 3.15 -15.43 0.12
C THR A 209 3.02 -14.35 -0.96
N ASP A 210 3.05 -14.77 -2.22
CA ASP A 210 2.74 -13.91 -3.37
C ASP A 210 1.21 -13.75 -3.57
N ASP A 211 0.41 -14.68 -3.02
CA ASP A 211 -1.04 -14.63 -3.03
C ASP A 211 -1.63 -14.65 -1.61
N PRO A 212 -1.93 -13.49 -1.04
CA PRO A 212 -2.53 -13.40 0.30
C PRO A 212 -4.05 -13.60 0.31
N VAL A 213 -4.73 -13.53 -0.84
CA VAL A 213 -6.20 -13.50 -0.93
C VAL A 213 -6.86 -14.66 -0.19
N PRO A 214 -6.43 -15.94 -0.33
CA PRO A 214 -7.07 -17.05 0.38
C PRO A 214 -6.99 -16.96 1.91
N TYR A 215 -5.97 -16.29 2.44
CA TYR A 215 -5.81 -16.06 3.88
C TYR A 215 -6.69 -14.90 4.35
N LEU A 216 -6.77 -13.82 3.56
CA LEU A 216 -7.58 -12.66 3.86
C LEU A 216 -9.08 -12.98 3.82
N GLN A 217 -9.52 -13.75 2.82
CA GLN A 217 -10.90 -14.22 2.69
C GLN A 217 -11.35 -15.08 3.89
N LYS A 218 -10.45 -15.86 4.48
CA LYS A 218 -10.73 -16.69 5.67
C LYS A 218 -10.60 -15.92 6.99
N SER A 219 -10.14 -14.67 6.96
CA SER A 219 -9.94 -13.86 8.16
C SER A 219 -11.18 -13.04 8.49
N HIS A 220 -11.68 -13.17 9.72
CA HIS A 220 -12.78 -12.34 10.21
C HIS A 220 -12.29 -10.94 10.59
N ILE A 221 -11.11 -10.87 11.23
CA ILE A 221 -10.48 -9.63 11.70
C ILE A 221 -9.03 -9.65 11.25
N THR A 222 -8.56 -8.54 10.67
CA THR A 222 -7.15 -8.39 10.27
C THR A 222 -6.53 -7.17 10.93
N LEU A 223 -5.41 -7.40 11.62
CA LEU A 223 -4.56 -6.35 12.17
C LEU A 223 -3.45 -6.03 11.17
N ALA A 224 -3.46 -4.83 10.65
CA ALA A 224 -2.55 -4.43 9.59
C ALA A 224 -2.32 -2.91 9.55
N THR A 225 -1.54 -2.45 8.58
CA THR A 225 -1.32 -1.02 8.31
C THR A 225 -1.19 -0.79 6.80
N SER A 226 -1.52 0.42 6.33
CA SER A 226 -1.31 0.86 4.96
C SER A 226 -2.03 -0.04 3.94
N ARG A 227 -1.32 -0.44 2.88
CA ARG A 227 -1.85 -1.29 1.81
C ARG A 227 -2.40 -2.62 2.33
N ALA A 228 -1.70 -3.26 3.25
CA ALA A 228 -2.14 -4.55 3.82
C ALA A 228 -3.52 -4.44 4.50
N LEU A 229 -3.77 -3.34 5.20
CA LEU A 229 -5.07 -3.07 5.81
C LEU A 229 -6.18 -2.92 4.75
N ARG A 230 -5.91 -2.17 3.69
CA ARG A 230 -6.85 -1.96 2.59
C ARG A 230 -7.16 -3.27 1.85
N GLU A 231 -6.15 -4.10 1.57
CA GLU A 231 -6.30 -5.43 0.96
C GLU A 231 -7.17 -6.36 1.81
N ALA A 232 -6.97 -6.35 3.13
CA ALA A 232 -7.77 -7.15 4.05
C ALA A 232 -9.24 -6.71 4.08
N MET A 233 -9.49 -5.40 4.17
CA MET A 233 -10.86 -4.85 4.16
C MET A 233 -11.55 -5.11 2.82
N ALA A 234 -10.83 -5.04 1.70
CA ALA A 234 -11.35 -5.40 0.38
C ALA A 234 -11.78 -6.88 0.30
N CYS A 235 -11.11 -7.78 1.03
CA CYS A 235 -11.52 -9.18 1.17
C CYS A 235 -12.64 -9.40 2.21
N GLY A 236 -13.20 -8.34 2.80
CA GLY A 236 -14.27 -8.44 3.78
C GLY A 236 -13.82 -8.79 5.20
N SER A 237 -12.55 -8.54 5.55
CA SER A 237 -12.07 -8.68 6.92
C SER A 237 -12.19 -7.36 7.67
N VAL A 238 -12.67 -7.38 8.93
CA VAL A 238 -12.72 -6.17 9.77
C VAL A 238 -11.29 -5.69 10.03
N GLY A 239 -10.98 -4.48 9.63
CA GLY A 239 -9.64 -3.90 9.74
C GLY A 239 -9.36 -3.30 11.12
N ILE A 240 -8.22 -3.61 11.72
CA ILE A 240 -7.66 -2.90 12.87
C ILE A 240 -6.32 -2.28 12.47
N LEU A 241 -6.23 -0.96 12.56
CA LEU A 241 -5.01 -0.23 12.25
C LEU A 241 -3.99 -0.35 13.38
N ILE A 242 -2.90 -1.05 13.11
CA ILE A 242 -1.84 -1.29 14.08
C ILE A 242 -0.46 -1.41 13.42
N GLY A 243 0.56 -0.89 14.09
CA GLY A 243 1.96 -0.99 13.68
C GLY A 243 2.86 -0.45 14.78
N LYS A 244 3.57 0.64 14.55
CA LYS A 244 4.26 1.36 15.64
C LYS A 244 3.28 2.03 16.58
N GLY A 245 2.17 2.58 16.04
CA GLY A 245 1.04 3.13 16.76
C GLY A 245 -0.20 2.24 16.62
N TYR A 246 -1.28 2.65 17.25
CA TYR A 246 -2.57 2.00 17.26
C TYR A 246 -3.68 2.96 16.85
N GLY A 247 -4.38 2.66 15.77
CA GLY A 247 -5.51 3.46 15.25
C GLY A 247 -6.87 2.87 15.59
N GLY A 248 -6.92 1.63 16.13
CA GLY A 248 -8.18 0.95 16.46
C GLY A 248 -8.89 0.33 15.27
N VAL A 249 -10.16 0.02 15.46
CA VAL A 249 -11.04 -0.58 14.45
C VAL A 249 -11.41 0.45 13.40
N ILE A 250 -11.30 0.08 12.12
CA ILE A 250 -11.69 0.94 11.00
C ILE A 250 -13.15 0.72 10.67
N THR A 251 -13.95 1.73 10.93
CA THR A 251 -15.39 1.80 10.63
C THR A 251 -15.66 2.95 9.66
N GLU A 252 -16.90 3.11 9.20
CA GLU A 252 -17.29 4.27 8.38
C GLU A 252 -17.07 5.60 9.11
N GLU A 253 -17.31 5.66 10.42
CA GLU A 253 -17.07 6.85 11.25
C GLU A 253 -15.60 7.26 11.26
N TYR A 254 -14.67 6.32 11.06
CA TYR A 254 -13.25 6.62 10.96
C TYR A 254 -12.95 7.60 9.82
N PHE A 255 -13.72 7.59 8.75
CA PHE A 255 -13.56 8.46 7.59
C PHE A 255 -14.24 9.83 7.74
N ASN A 256 -15.01 10.04 8.80
CA ASN A 256 -15.59 11.36 9.15
C ASN A 256 -14.57 12.33 9.79
N GLN A 257 -13.34 11.87 10.05
CA GLN A 257 -12.26 12.71 10.52
C GLN A 257 -11.76 13.63 9.37
N ASP A 258 -11.25 14.81 9.70
CA ASP A 258 -10.66 15.73 8.72
C ASP A 258 -9.61 15.06 7.84
N TYR A 259 -8.91 14.05 8.39
CA TYR A 259 -7.93 13.27 7.67
C TYR A 259 -7.78 11.85 8.27
N PRO A 260 -8.43 10.85 7.70
CA PRO A 260 -8.31 9.47 8.15
C PRO A 260 -6.94 8.90 7.76
N VAL A 261 -6.13 8.53 8.77
CA VAL A 261 -4.81 7.93 8.56
C VAL A 261 -4.93 6.42 8.61
N LEU A 262 -4.55 5.73 7.54
CA LEU A 262 -4.53 4.27 7.46
C LEU A 262 -3.13 3.67 7.60
N ASP A 263 -2.16 4.46 8.03
CA ASP A 263 -0.76 4.09 8.22
C ASP A 263 -0.33 4.23 9.68
N ALA A 264 0.13 3.14 10.28
CA ALA A 264 0.63 3.12 11.65
C ALA A 264 2.16 3.30 11.72
N PHE A 265 2.71 4.15 10.86
CA PHE A 265 4.13 4.52 10.84
C PHE A 265 4.44 5.65 11.84
N PRO A 266 5.74 5.84 12.21
CA PRO A 266 6.13 6.85 13.21
C PRO A 266 5.66 8.27 12.93
N GLN A 267 5.64 8.67 11.68
CA GLN A 267 5.29 10.02 11.24
C GLN A 267 3.83 10.41 11.52
N TYR A 268 2.93 9.45 11.65
CA TYR A 268 1.51 9.72 11.91
C TYR A 268 1.16 9.87 13.39
N ARG A 269 2.10 9.63 14.30
CA ARG A 269 1.98 9.84 15.75
C ARG A 269 0.73 9.25 16.41
N LEU A 270 0.26 8.11 15.91
CA LEU A 270 -0.86 7.39 16.52
C LEU A 270 -0.56 7.03 17.99
N PRO A 271 -1.58 6.84 18.82
CA PRO A 271 -1.43 6.38 20.21
C PRO A 271 -0.52 5.16 20.31
N ARG A 272 0.11 4.99 21.47
CA ARG A 272 0.97 3.82 21.71
C ARG A 272 0.13 2.55 21.78
N VAL A 273 0.63 1.49 21.15
CA VAL A 273 -0.03 0.17 21.20
C VAL A 273 -0.08 -0.33 22.66
N SER A 274 -1.28 -0.62 23.15
CA SER A 274 -1.60 -1.20 24.45
C SER A 274 -2.15 -2.62 24.29
N ILE A 275 -1.80 -3.55 25.17
CA ILE A 275 -2.38 -4.89 25.22
C ILE A 275 -3.86 -4.80 25.56
N ASP A 276 -4.23 -3.96 26.54
CA ASP A 276 -5.60 -3.80 27.00
C ASP A 276 -6.50 -3.26 25.89
N GLN A 277 -6.03 -2.29 25.09
CA GLN A 277 -6.78 -1.79 23.92
C GLN A 277 -7.00 -2.88 22.88
N ILE A 278 -5.96 -3.64 22.51
CA ILE A 278 -6.10 -4.76 21.57
C ILE A 278 -7.13 -5.76 22.08
N ASN A 279 -7.04 -6.16 23.36
CA ASN A 279 -7.96 -7.10 23.96
C ASN A 279 -9.40 -6.56 23.98
N ASN A 280 -9.59 -5.32 24.39
CA ASN A 280 -10.91 -4.71 24.44
C ASN A 280 -11.56 -4.64 23.05
N ASP A 281 -10.83 -4.16 22.05
CA ASP A 281 -11.37 -4.05 20.69
C ASP A 281 -11.67 -5.43 20.10
N LEU A 282 -10.78 -6.41 20.25
CA LEU A 282 -11.04 -7.76 19.79
C LEU A 282 -12.24 -8.40 20.51
N MET A 283 -12.35 -8.24 21.83
CA MET A 283 -13.46 -8.78 22.59
C MET A 283 -14.78 -8.10 22.26
N GLN A 284 -14.80 -6.81 21.94
CA GLN A 284 -15.99 -6.11 21.46
C GLN A 284 -16.43 -6.64 20.09
N LEU A 285 -15.48 -6.79 19.15
CA LEU A 285 -15.74 -7.33 17.82
C LEU A 285 -16.29 -8.76 17.89
N ILE A 286 -15.72 -9.62 18.76
CA ILE A 286 -16.14 -11.01 18.93
C ILE A 286 -17.57 -11.11 19.47
N LYS A 287 -18.00 -10.16 20.31
CA LYS A 287 -19.37 -10.10 20.87
C LYS A 287 -20.38 -9.42 19.94
N GLY A 288 -19.90 -8.70 18.94
CA GLY A 288 -20.74 -7.97 18.00
C GLY A 288 -21.19 -8.81 16.80
N ASP A 289 -21.92 -8.18 15.89
CA ASP A 289 -22.27 -8.76 14.59
C ASP A 289 -21.12 -8.62 13.61
N LEU A 290 -20.24 -9.62 13.60
CA LEU A 290 -19.09 -9.64 12.68
C LEU A 290 -19.51 -9.69 11.22
N SER A 291 -20.63 -10.32 10.88
CA SER A 291 -21.08 -10.42 9.49
C SER A 291 -21.41 -9.04 8.92
N GLU A 292 -22.08 -8.19 9.72
CA GLU A 292 -22.37 -6.82 9.33
C GLU A 292 -21.10 -5.97 9.24
N LEU A 293 -20.23 -6.01 10.26
CA LEU A 293 -18.96 -5.25 10.24
C LEU A 293 -18.05 -5.63 9.06
N ARG A 294 -18.11 -6.85 8.59
CA ARG A 294 -17.35 -7.35 7.45
C ARG A 294 -17.93 -6.87 6.13
N ARG A 295 -19.26 -6.80 6.00
CA ARG A 295 -19.91 -6.14 4.85
C ARG A 295 -19.54 -4.66 4.79
N GLN A 296 -19.55 -3.97 5.94
CA GLN A 296 -19.11 -2.58 6.04
C GLN A 296 -17.62 -2.40 5.65
N ALA A 297 -16.73 -3.29 6.08
CA ALA A 297 -15.32 -3.24 5.70
C ALA A 297 -15.14 -3.34 4.17
N ARG A 298 -15.91 -4.20 3.51
CA ARG A 298 -15.92 -4.30 2.03
C ARG A 298 -16.50 -3.03 1.38
N ALA A 299 -17.60 -2.50 1.88
CA ALA A 299 -18.21 -1.27 1.37
C ALA A 299 -17.23 -0.07 1.49
N ILE A 300 -16.53 0.05 2.62
CA ILE A 300 -15.47 1.04 2.80
C ILE A 300 -14.38 0.88 1.74
N ALA A 301 -13.94 -0.36 1.46
CA ALA A 301 -12.93 -0.61 0.46
C ALA A 301 -13.40 -0.20 -0.95
N GLU A 302 -14.63 -0.46 -1.30
CA GLU A 302 -15.23 -0.06 -2.59
C GLU A 302 -15.34 1.46 -2.71
N GLN A 303 -15.69 2.14 -1.63
CA GLN A 303 -15.87 3.59 -1.64
C GLN A 303 -14.54 4.36 -1.66
N TYR A 304 -13.52 3.89 -0.92
CA TYR A 304 -12.32 4.70 -0.66
C TYR A 304 -11.03 4.12 -1.25
N PHE A 305 -10.98 2.81 -1.56
CA PHE A 305 -9.73 2.13 -1.90
C PHE A 305 -9.70 1.58 -3.32
N ASP A 306 -10.72 1.80 -4.14
CA ASP A 306 -10.74 1.28 -5.50
C ASP A 306 -9.56 1.84 -6.31
N LEU A 307 -8.82 0.93 -6.94
CA LEU A 307 -7.74 1.24 -7.87
C LEU A 307 -8.19 2.16 -9.01
N ASN A 308 -9.43 2.01 -9.48
CA ASN A 308 -9.97 2.83 -10.55
C ASN A 308 -10.11 4.29 -10.10
N LEU A 309 -10.55 4.55 -8.87
CA LEU A 309 -10.63 5.92 -8.34
C LEU A 309 -9.25 6.59 -8.25
N MET A 310 -8.23 5.84 -7.83
CA MET A 310 -6.85 6.31 -7.84
C MET A 310 -6.35 6.58 -9.27
N GLY A 311 -6.58 5.63 -10.16
CA GLY A 311 -6.13 5.69 -11.55
C GLY A 311 -6.73 6.87 -12.30
N GLU A 312 -8.04 7.13 -12.14
CA GLU A 312 -8.72 8.27 -12.77
C GLU A 312 -8.16 9.62 -12.28
N LYS A 313 -7.88 9.75 -10.97
CA LYS A 313 -7.24 10.96 -10.43
C LYS A 313 -5.84 11.20 -11.03
N ILE A 314 -5.06 10.13 -11.20
CA ILE A 314 -3.72 10.22 -11.81
C ILE A 314 -3.85 10.53 -13.31
N LEU A 315 -4.78 9.90 -14.01
CA LEU A 315 -5.03 10.14 -15.43
C LEU A 315 -5.46 11.59 -15.69
N ALA A 316 -6.30 12.14 -14.85
CA ALA A 316 -6.69 13.56 -14.95
C ALA A 316 -5.47 14.50 -14.85
N ILE A 317 -4.51 14.20 -13.96
CA ILE A 317 -3.23 14.94 -13.90
C ILE A 317 -2.43 14.77 -15.20
N TYR A 318 -2.38 13.57 -15.77
CA TYR A 318 -1.67 13.35 -17.05
C TYR A 318 -2.28 14.17 -18.17
N GLN A 319 -3.60 14.20 -18.28
CA GLN A 319 -4.33 14.97 -19.29
C GLN A 319 -4.13 16.48 -19.12
N GLU A 320 -4.12 16.97 -17.88
CA GLU A 320 -3.88 18.39 -17.57
C GLU A 320 -2.51 18.88 -18.04
N ILE A 321 -1.47 18.04 -17.93
CA ILE A 321 -0.09 18.47 -18.18
C ILE A 321 0.48 18.04 -19.53
N ALA A 322 -0.13 17.04 -20.21
CA ALA A 322 0.30 16.57 -21.52
C ALA A 322 -0.54 17.17 -22.68
N GLY A 323 -1.69 17.76 -22.35
CA GLY A 323 -2.57 18.49 -23.30
C GLY A 323 -2.07 19.85 -23.56
#